data_d712d5d541184be2f3d02cb98a4b073c
#
_entry.id   d712d5d541184be2f3d02cb98a4b073c
#
_cell.length_a   1.000
_cell.length_b   1.000
_cell.length_c   1.000
_cell.angle_alpha   90.00
_cell.angle_beta   90.00
_cell.angle_gamma   90.00
#
_symmetry.space_group_name_H-M   'P 1'
#
loop_
_entity.id
_entity.type
_entity.pdbx_description
1 polymer ?
#
loop_
_entity_poly.entity_id
_entity_poly.type
_entity_poly.pdbx_seq_one_letter_code
_entity_poly.pdbx_strand_id
1 'polypeptide(L)' 'MDAKRIFEILMRENTAMLMAFLRSTIRDANTVDDLFQGTMLVAWRRLDEFDRERAFGPWLRGIASKLV' A
#
# COMPACT_ATOMS: atom_id res chain seq x y z
N MET A 1 16.25 8.88 11.00
CA MET A 1 14.80 8.99 10.79
C MET A 1 14.18 7.64 11.09
N ASP A 2 13.11 7.59 11.85
CA ASP A 2 12.54 6.31 12.24
C ASP A 2 11.70 5.68 11.12
N ALA A 3 11.56 4.36 11.19
CA ALA A 3 10.88 3.60 10.15
C ALA A 3 9.41 3.98 10.00
N LYS A 4 8.74 4.32 11.11
CA LYS A 4 7.34 4.73 11.08
C LYS A 4 7.15 6.00 10.27
N ARG A 5 8.01 6.99 10.46
CA ARG A 5 7.90 8.27 9.74
C ARG A 5 8.17 8.07 8.25
N ILE A 6 9.18 7.28 7.92
CA ILE A 6 9.48 6.98 6.52
C ILE A 6 8.29 6.28 5.87
N PHE A 7 7.71 5.30 6.57
CA PHE A 7 6.55 4.58 6.06
C PHE A 7 5.36 5.51 5.83
N GLU A 8 5.08 6.41 6.76
CA GLU A 8 3.98 7.37 6.61
C GLU A 8 4.16 8.25 5.38
N ILE A 9 5.38 8.71 5.13
CA ILE A 9 5.70 9.54 3.96
C ILE A 9 5.48 8.73 2.67
N LEU A 10 5.99 7.51 2.62
CA LEU A 10 5.86 6.65 1.45
C LEU A 10 4.40 6.31 1.18
N MET A 11 3.62 6.02 2.22
CA MET A 11 2.19 5.76 2.06
C MET A 11 1.47 6.97 1.52
N ARG A 12 1.75 8.16 2.07
CA ARG A 12 1.12 9.40 1.61
C ARG A 12 1.40 9.66 0.13
N GLU A 13 2.64 9.45 -0.30
CA GLU A 13 3.04 9.67 -1.68
C GLU A 13 2.39 8.67 -2.64
N ASN A 14 1.96 7.52 -2.14
CA ASN A 14 1.45 6.44 -2.97
C ASN A 14 -0.05 6.16 -2.77
N THR A 15 -0.73 6.95 -1.91
CA THR A 15 -2.14 6.73 -1.61
C THR A 15 -3.02 6.87 -2.86
N ALA A 16 -2.82 7.91 -3.66
CA ALA A 16 -3.65 8.13 -4.84
C ALA A 16 -3.53 6.99 -5.85
N MET A 17 -2.31 6.51 -6.09
CA MET A 17 -2.08 5.38 -6.97
C MET A 17 -2.76 4.12 -6.44
N LEU A 18 -2.61 3.84 -5.15
CA LEU A 18 -3.18 2.64 -4.55
C LEU A 18 -4.71 2.67 -4.59
N MET A 19 -5.31 3.81 -4.27
CA MET A 19 -6.75 3.96 -4.34
C MET A 19 -7.27 3.80 -5.77
N ALA A 20 -6.57 4.36 -6.74
CA ALA A 20 -6.93 4.20 -8.15
C ALA A 20 -6.88 2.74 -8.58
N PHE A 21 -5.83 2.02 -8.17
CA PHE A 21 -5.70 0.60 -8.45
C PHE A 21 -6.87 -0.21 -7.86
N LEU A 22 -7.18 0.04 -6.59
CA LEU A 22 -8.26 -0.70 -5.92
C LEU A 22 -9.61 -0.38 -6.54
N ARG A 23 -9.88 0.88 -6.85
CA ARG A 23 -11.14 1.30 -7.48
C ARG A 23 -11.31 0.73 -8.89
N SER A 24 -10.23 0.53 -9.60
CA SER A 24 -10.29 -0.08 -10.93
C SER A 24 -10.64 -1.56 -10.89
N THR A 25 -10.41 -2.21 -9.74
CA THR A 25 -10.60 -3.65 -9.57
C THR A 25 -11.88 -3.96 -8.80
N ILE A 26 -12.24 -3.11 -7.82
CA ILE A 26 -13.34 -3.34 -6.89
C ILE A 26 -14.34 -2.19 -7.02
N ARG A 27 -15.64 -2.52 -7.16
CA ARG A 27 -16.69 -1.51 -7.30
C ARG A 27 -17.23 -0.98 -5.98
N ASP A 28 -17.26 -1.82 -4.96
CA ASP A 28 -17.81 -1.44 -3.66
C ASP A 28 -16.81 -0.57 -2.89
N ALA A 29 -17.23 0.66 -2.56
CA ALA A 29 -16.38 1.63 -1.87
C ALA A 29 -15.94 1.14 -0.50
N ASN A 30 -16.81 0.44 0.22
CA ASN A 30 -16.45 -0.09 1.55
C ASN A 30 -15.37 -1.16 1.44
N THR A 31 -15.45 -2.01 0.41
CA THR A 31 -14.43 -3.02 0.16
C THR A 31 -13.10 -2.38 -0.23
N VAL A 32 -13.14 -1.30 -1.02
CA VAL A 32 -11.92 -0.56 -1.37
C VAL A 32 -11.24 -0.03 -0.12
N ASP A 33 -11.99 0.58 0.79
CA ASP A 33 -11.43 1.11 2.04
C ASP A 33 -10.82 0.01 2.89
N ASP A 34 -11.50 -1.12 3.01
CA ASP A 34 -11.00 -2.26 3.78
C ASP A 34 -9.71 -2.82 3.17
N LEU A 35 -9.65 -2.92 1.86
CA LEU A 35 -8.46 -3.41 1.16
C LEU A 35 -7.30 -2.41 1.26
N PHE A 36 -7.60 -1.11 1.23
CA PHE A 36 -6.58 -0.10 1.45
C PHE A 36 -5.95 -0.26 2.83
N GLN A 37 -6.76 -0.36 3.87
CA GLN A 37 -6.25 -0.54 5.22
C GLN A 37 -5.52 -1.86 5.39
N GLY A 38 -6.05 -2.94 4.82
CA GLY A 38 -5.38 -4.25 4.84
C GLY A 38 -4.01 -4.20 4.17
N THR A 39 -3.92 -3.53 3.02
CA THR A 39 -2.65 -3.36 2.31
C THR A 39 -1.65 -2.58 3.16
N MET A 40 -2.10 -1.49 3.79
CA MET A 40 -1.25 -0.68 4.66
C MET A 40 -0.72 -1.50 5.83
N LEU A 41 -1.57 -2.30 6.48
CA LEU A 41 -1.16 -3.12 7.61
C LEU A 41 -0.15 -4.18 7.20
N VAL A 42 -0.37 -4.86 6.08
CA VAL A 42 0.57 -5.87 5.57
C VAL A 42 1.90 -5.20 5.21
N ALA A 43 1.84 -4.06 4.53
CA ALA A 43 3.05 -3.32 4.16
C ALA A 43 3.86 -2.92 5.39
N TRP A 44 3.19 -2.45 6.44
CA TRP A 44 3.87 -2.09 7.68
C TRP A 44 4.56 -3.30 8.33
N ARG A 45 3.85 -4.42 8.40
CA ARG A 45 4.40 -5.66 8.99
C ARG A 45 5.58 -6.21 8.21
N ARG A 46 5.61 -5.98 6.89
CA ARG A 46 6.63 -6.54 6.00
C ARG A 46 7.61 -5.49 5.50
N LEU A 47 7.65 -4.34 6.16
CA LEU A 47 8.50 -3.22 5.73
C LEU A 47 9.98 -3.59 5.70
N ASP A 48 10.42 -4.47 6.60
CA ASP A 48 11.79 -4.97 6.63
C ASP A 48 12.16 -5.82 5.42
N GLU A 49 11.16 -6.33 4.68
CA GLU A 49 11.38 -7.09 3.45
C GLU A 49 11.48 -6.19 2.22
N PHE A 50 11.12 -4.91 2.38
CA PHE A 50 11.14 -3.98 1.26
C PHE A 50 12.57 -3.58 0.93
N ASP A 51 12.96 -3.77 -0.34
CA ASP A 51 14.24 -3.33 -0.86
C ASP A 51 14.21 -1.82 -1.13
N ARG A 52 14.94 -1.05 -0.33
CA ARG A 52 14.95 0.42 -0.43
C ARG A 52 15.54 0.94 -1.75
N GLU A 53 16.21 0.11 -2.51
CA GLU A 53 16.71 0.49 -3.83
C GLU A 53 15.62 0.41 -4.89
N ARG A 54 14.47 -0.17 -4.56
CA ARG A 54 13.33 -0.28 -5.46
C ARG A 54 12.25 0.74 -5.12
N ALA A 55 11.41 1.03 -6.10
CA ALA A 55 10.29 1.94 -5.89
C ALA A 55 9.24 1.31 -4.95
N PHE A 56 8.75 2.10 -4.01
CA PHE A 56 7.78 1.66 -3.02
C PHE A 56 6.41 1.35 -3.65
N GLY A 57 5.97 2.17 -4.61
CA GLY A 57 4.66 2.03 -5.24
C GLY A 57 4.40 0.65 -5.83
N PRO A 58 5.25 0.14 -6.70
CA PRO A 58 5.09 -1.21 -7.26
C PRO A 58 5.09 -2.30 -6.21
N TRP A 59 5.91 -2.19 -5.18
CA TRP A 59 5.94 -3.15 -4.09
C TRP A 59 4.62 -3.16 -3.32
N LEU A 60 4.11 -1.96 -3.01
CA LEU A 60 2.83 -1.80 -2.31
C LEU A 60 1.67 -2.34 -3.15
N ARG A 61 1.66 -2.04 -4.43
CA ARG A 61 0.65 -2.54 -5.34
C ARG A 61 0.68 -4.06 -5.46
N GLY A 62 1.87 -4.66 -5.41
CA GLY A 62 2.02 -6.12 -5.39
C GLY A 62 1.35 -6.75 -4.18
N ILE A 63 1.48 -6.11 -3.01
CA ILE A 63 0.78 -6.55 -1.79
C ILE A 63 -0.73 -6.46 -2.00
N ALA A 64 -1.20 -5.32 -2.48
CA ALA A 64 -2.63 -5.11 -2.71
C ALA A 64 -3.22 -6.13 -3.69
N SER A 65 -2.49 -6.47 -4.74
CA SER A 65 -2.98 -7.41 -5.76
C SER A 65 -3.19 -8.81 -5.21
N LYS A 66 -2.48 -9.17 -4.16
CA LYS A 66 -2.66 -10.48 -3.50
C LYS A 66 -3.83 -10.49 -2.54
N LEU A 67 -4.25 -9.33 -2.04
CA LEU A 67 -5.39 -9.22 -1.14
C LEU A 67 -6.73 -9.10 -1.87
N VAL A 68 -6.69 -8.68 -3.12
CA VAL A 68 -7.90 -8.49 -3.95
C VAL A 68 -8.56 -9.82 -4.41
#